data_03d805893df163e8af70f41f02ef5f7e
#
_entry.id   03d805893df163e8af70f41f02ef5f7e
#
_cell.length_a   1.000
_cell.length_b   1.000
_cell.length_c   1.000
_cell.angle_alpha   90.00
_cell.angle_beta   90.00
_cell.angle_gamma   90.00
#
_symmetry.space_group_name_H-M   'P 1'
#
loop_
_entity.id
_entity.type
_entity.pdbx_description
1 polymer ?
#
loop_
_entity_poly.entity_id
_entity_poly.type
_entity_poly.pdbx_seq_one_letter_code
_entity_poly.pdbx_strand_id
1 'polypeptide(L)'
;MPQTPKPALKLREQLHAIIRTKHYSLRTEKTYWYWIRYFIRFHRLRHPRDMAEAEVAQFLTWLATHQNVAAATQNQALNALVFLYKHVLQQPLQHIDGIARAKKPRKLPVVLSHEEAMSVIAQLPPPHRLIASLMYGAGLRVSEACRLRIKDVDFTLHRLMIRSSKGGKDRTTLLPQTLFTKIAESLVL
;
A
#
# COMPACT_ATOMS: atom_id res chain seq x y z
N MET A 1 -42.69 -19.78 8.95
CA MET A 1 -42.15 -18.87 9.97
C MET A 1 -41.53 -17.69 9.24
N PRO A 2 -41.96 -16.45 9.47
CA PRO A 2 -41.34 -15.29 8.83
C PRO A 2 -39.94 -15.11 9.39
N GLN A 3 -38.95 -15.15 8.50
CA GLN A 3 -37.57 -14.84 8.87
C GLN A 3 -37.49 -13.33 9.19
N THR A 4 -37.16 -13.03 10.44
CA THR A 4 -36.81 -11.65 10.84
C THR A 4 -35.71 -11.14 9.94
N PRO A 5 -35.86 -9.94 9.32
CA PRO A 5 -34.82 -9.39 8.46
C PRO A 5 -33.52 -9.20 9.29
N LYS A 6 -32.42 -9.84 8.85
CA LYS A 6 -31.10 -9.60 9.43
C LYS A 6 -30.82 -8.11 9.47
N PRO A 7 -30.36 -7.54 10.58
CA PRO A 7 -30.03 -6.13 10.64
C PRO A 7 -29.01 -5.78 9.55
N ALA A 8 -29.26 -4.71 8.83
CA ALA A 8 -28.35 -4.27 7.76
C ALA A 8 -26.94 -4.06 8.33
N LEU A 9 -25.95 -4.70 7.74
CA LEU A 9 -24.55 -4.59 8.15
C LEU A 9 -24.13 -3.12 8.18
N LYS A 10 -23.40 -2.70 9.22
CA LYS A 10 -22.84 -1.36 9.29
C LYS A 10 -21.91 -1.11 8.09
N LEU A 11 -21.82 0.13 7.63
CA LEU A 11 -20.98 0.52 6.48
C LEU A 11 -19.54 -0.04 6.56
N ARG A 12 -18.95 -0.02 7.75
CA ARG A 12 -17.61 -0.58 7.99
C ARG A 12 -17.54 -2.08 7.73
N GLU A 13 -18.55 -2.81 8.15
CA GLU A 13 -18.64 -4.27 7.99
C GLU A 13 -18.83 -4.63 6.51
N GLN A 14 -19.67 -3.87 5.80
CA GLN A 14 -19.85 -4.01 4.35
C GLN A 14 -18.54 -3.76 3.60
N LEU A 15 -17.82 -2.68 3.92
CA LEU A 15 -16.53 -2.37 3.34
C LEU A 15 -15.52 -3.51 3.60
N HIS A 16 -15.43 -3.98 4.85
CA HIS A 16 -14.54 -5.08 5.24
C HIS A 16 -14.82 -6.34 4.42
N ALA A 17 -16.06 -6.77 4.34
CA ALA A 17 -16.46 -7.97 3.60
C ALA A 17 -16.04 -7.88 2.12
N ILE A 18 -16.34 -6.75 1.46
CA ILE A 18 -16.03 -6.56 0.03
C ILE A 18 -14.53 -6.46 -0.22
N ILE A 19 -13.77 -5.77 0.64
CA ILE A 19 -12.30 -5.69 0.53
C ILE A 19 -11.68 -7.08 0.63
N ARG A 20 -12.18 -7.93 1.53
CA ARG A 20 -11.71 -9.31 1.71
C ARG A 20 -12.04 -10.18 0.51
N THR A 21 -13.27 -10.13 0.03
CA THR A 21 -13.69 -10.87 -1.18
C THR A 21 -12.86 -10.48 -2.40
N LYS A 22 -12.40 -9.23 -2.49
CA LYS A 22 -11.54 -8.74 -3.56
C LYS A 22 -10.03 -8.95 -3.29
N HIS A 23 -9.66 -9.66 -2.24
CA HIS A 23 -8.27 -9.98 -1.85
C HIS A 23 -7.36 -8.76 -1.68
N TYR A 24 -7.90 -7.61 -1.26
CA TYR A 24 -7.08 -6.46 -0.91
C TYR A 24 -6.38 -6.64 0.43
N SER A 25 -5.23 -5.95 0.57
CA SER A 25 -4.44 -6.01 1.80
C SER A 25 -5.13 -5.32 2.98
N LEU A 26 -4.80 -5.76 4.20
CA LEU A 26 -5.21 -5.07 5.44
C LEU A 26 -4.84 -3.59 5.47
N ARG A 27 -3.70 -3.25 4.87
CA ARG A 27 -3.25 -1.86 4.76
C ARG A 27 -4.19 -1.05 3.88
N THR A 28 -4.64 -1.61 2.76
CA THR A 28 -5.62 -0.98 1.87
C THR A 28 -6.94 -0.75 2.58
N GLU A 29 -7.41 -1.75 3.34
CA GLU A 29 -8.63 -1.64 4.14
C GLU A 29 -8.56 -0.49 5.16
N LYS A 30 -7.47 -0.44 5.94
CA LYS A 30 -7.25 0.65 6.92
C LYS A 30 -7.23 2.02 6.24
N THR A 31 -6.55 2.12 5.10
CA THR A 31 -6.44 3.37 4.34
C THR A 31 -7.79 3.80 3.76
N TYR A 32 -8.54 2.88 3.15
CA TYR A 32 -9.85 3.19 2.58
C TYR A 32 -10.84 3.60 3.67
N TRP A 33 -10.87 2.86 4.78
CA TRP A 33 -11.71 3.24 5.92
C TRP A 33 -11.35 4.60 6.51
N TYR A 34 -10.06 4.94 6.58
CA TYR A 34 -9.61 6.25 7.02
C TYR A 34 -10.22 7.37 6.15
N TRP A 35 -10.10 7.29 4.82
CA TRP A 35 -10.60 8.29 3.90
C TRP A 35 -12.13 8.35 3.88
N ILE A 36 -12.82 7.22 3.90
CA ILE A 36 -14.29 7.17 3.96
C ILE A 36 -14.79 7.83 5.24
N ARG A 37 -14.18 7.53 6.38
CA ARG A 37 -14.55 8.15 7.65
C ARG A 37 -14.26 9.65 7.65
N TYR A 38 -13.18 10.09 7.01
CA TYR A 38 -12.84 11.50 6.92
C TYR A 38 -13.87 12.25 6.05
N PHE A 39 -14.24 11.71 4.91
CA PHE A 39 -15.30 12.20 4.03
C PHE A 39 -16.65 12.35 4.75
N ILE A 40 -17.07 11.31 5.49
CA ILE A 40 -18.31 11.34 6.28
C ILE A 40 -18.27 12.46 7.33
N ARG A 41 -17.14 12.62 8.03
CA ARG A 41 -16.98 13.70 9.03
C ARG A 41 -16.98 15.08 8.41
N PHE A 42 -16.34 15.26 7.28
CA PHE A 42 -16.31 16.50 6.54
C PHE A 42 -17.74 16.96 6.17
N HIS A 43 -18.60 16.03 5.80
CA HIS A 43 -20.01 16.28 5.50
C HIS A 43 -20.93 16.10 6.72
N ARG A 44 -20.46 16.45 7.93
CA ARG A 44 -21.27 16.49 9.16
C ARG A 44 -22.01 15.16 9.44
N LEU A 45 -21.35 14.03 9.23
CA LEU A 45 -21.86 12.68 9.45
C LEU A 45 -23.05 12.28 8.55
N ARG A 46 -23.25 12.96 7.40
CA ARG A 46 -24.21 12.51 6.40
C ARG A 46 -23.84 11.11 5.92
N HIS A 47 -24.84 10.29 5.68
CA HIS A 47 -24.58 8.94 5.14
C HIS A 47 -24.14 9.03 3.67
N PRO A 48 -23.11 8.28 3.23
CA PRO A 48 -22.62 8.34 1.85
C PRO A 48 -23.66 8.04 0.77
N ARG A 49 -24.71 7.29 1.07
CA ARG A 49 -25.83 7.06 0.14
C ARG A 49 -26.61 8.32 -0.23
N ASP A 50 -26.56 9.32 0.65
CA ASP A 50 -27.27 10.60 0.48
C ASP A 50 -26.35 11.67 -0.12
N MET A 51 -25.19 11.26 -0.61
CA MET A 51 -24.15 12.11 -1.21
C MET A 51 -23.73 11.52 -2.56
N ALA A 52 -23.26 12.38 -3.47
CA ALA A 52 -22.87 12.01 -4.82
C ALA A 52 -21.57 12.71 -5.26
N GLU A 53 -21.40 12.89 -6.57
CA GLU A 53 -20.21 13.48 -7.20
C GLU A 53 -19.87 14.87 -6.66
N ALA A 54 -20.88 15.69 -6.41
CA ALA A 54 -20.68 17.06 -5.92
C ALA A 54 -19.99 17.09 -4.56
N GLU A 55 -20.44 16.26 -3.63
CA GLU A 55 -19.84 16.16 -2.31
C GLU A 55 -18.42 15.55 -2.36
N VAL A 56 -18.21 14.59 -3.24
CA VAL A 56 -16.87 14.03 -3.48
C VAL A 56 -15.92 15.09 -4.02
N ALA A 57 -16.36 15.86 -5.02
CA ALA A 57 -15.58 16.97 -5.60
C ALA A 57 -15.25 18.03 -4.57
N GLN A 58 -16.23 18.44 -3.75
CA GLN A 58 -16.05 19.42 -2.67
C GLN A 58 -15.00 18.94 -1.67
N PHE A 59 -15.07 17.69 -1.24
CA PHE A 59 -14.11 17.13 -0.29
C PHE A 59 -12.70 17.09 -0.87
N LEU A 60 -12.55 16.63 -2.11
CA LEU A 60 -11.23 16.54 -2.75
C LEU A 60 -10.62 17.92 -3.03
N THR A 61 -11.45 18.90 -3.41
CA THR A 61 -11.01 20.29 -3.55
C THR A 61 -10.56 20.86 -2.20
N TRP A 62 -11.33 20.62 -1.15
CA TRP A 62 -10.95 21.05 0.19
C TRP A 62 -9.62 20.42 0.66
N LEU A 63 -9.40 19.14 0.40
CA LEU A 63 -8.12 18.48 0.68
C LEU A 63 -6.94 19.16 -0.02
N ALA A 64 -7.13 19.57 -1.28
CA ALA A 64 -6.08 20.23 -2.05
C ALA A 64 -5.83 21.66 -1.59
N THR A 65 -6.88 22.45 -1.34
CA THR A 65 -6.78 23.90 -1.09
C THR A 65 -6.56 24.25 0.38
N HIS A 66 -7.21 23.55 1.29
CA HIS A 66 -7.14 23.88 2.73
C HIS A 66 -6.17 22.97 3.50
N GLN A 67 -6.09 21.68 3.13
CA GLN A 67 -5.17 20.75 3.78
C GLN A 67 -3.82 20.66 3.07
N ASN A 68 -3.69 21.29 1.91
CA ASN A 68 -2.48 21.32 1.09
C ASN A 68 -1.83 19.93 0.91
N VAL A 69 -2.67 18.90 0.76
CA VAL A 69 -2.18 17.53 0.63
C VAL A 69 -1.52 17.29 -0.72
N ALA A 70 -0.51 16.45 -0.75
CA ALA A 70 0.13 16.06 -2.00
C ALA A 70 -0.87 15.38 -2.96
N ALA A 71 -0.68 15.56 -4.27
CA ALA A 71 -1.49 14.96 -5.32
C ALA A 71 -1.68 13.44 -5.16
N ALA A 72 -0.67 12.72 -4.69
CA ALA A 72 -0.76 11.29 -4.41
C ALA A 72 -1.74 10.98 -3.28
N THR A 73 -1.81 11.83 -2.27
CA THR A 73 -2.72 11.71 -1.12
C THR A 73 -4.17 11.98 -1.54
N GLN A 74 -4.40 13.04 -2.34
CA GLN A 74 -5.70 13.34 -2.91
C GLN A 74 -6.21 12.18 -3.79
N ASN A 75 -5.35 11.63 -4.66
CA ASN A 75 -5.69 10.48 -5.48
C ASN A 75 -5.98 9.21 -4.65
N GLN A 76 -5.33 9.05 -3.50
CA GLN A 76 -5.62 7.94 -2.58
C GLN A 76 -7.01 8.10 -1.95
N ALA A 77 -7.41 9.31 -1.56
CA ALA A 77 -8.75 9.61 -1.07
C ALA A 77 -9.81 9.35 -2.15
N LEU A 78 -9.58 9.84 -3.38
CA LEU A 78 -10.45 9.59 -4.51
C LEU A 78 -10.65 8.08 -4.75
N ASN A 79 -9.58 7.30 -4.79
CA ASN A 79 -9.67 5.86 -5.01
C ASN A 79 -10.48 5.15 -3.91
N ALA A 80 -10.38 5.58 -2.66
CA ALA A 80 -11.16 5.04 -1.57
C ALA A 80 -12.67 5.35 -1.73
N LEU A 81 -13.00 6.57 -2.15
CA LEU A 81 -14.40 6.97 -2.39
C LEU A 81 -14.97 6.28 -3.63
N VAL A 82 -14.23 6.21 -4.73
CA VAL A 82 -14.64 5.45 -5.93
C VAL A 82 -14.92 3.98 -5.56
N PHE A 83 -14.05 3.38 -4.75
CA PHE A 83 -14.27 2.02 -4.28
C PHE A 83 -15.56 1.90 -3.43
N LEU A 84 -15.78 2.84 -2.52
CA LEU A 84 -16.98 2.88 -1.69
C LEU A 84 -18.25 2.92 -2.56
N TYR A 85 -18.35 3.91 -3.43
CA TYR A 85 -19.52 4.12 -4.25
C TYR A 85 -19.75 2.96 -5.24
N LYS A 86 -18.70 2.50 -5.92
CA LYS A 86 -18.81 1.45 -6.93
C LYS A 86 -19.10 0.07 -6.33
N HIS A 87 -18.44 -0.29 -5.24
CA HIS A 87 -18.44 -1.67 -4.77
C HIS A 87 -19.25 -1.90 -3.49
N VAL A 88 -19.35 -0.89 -2.62
CA VAL A 88 -20.07 -1.03 -1.34
C VAL A 88 -21.49 -0.52 -1.45
N LEU A 89 -21.67 0.67 -2.02
CA LEU A 89 -22.99 1.29 -2.14
C LEU A 89 -23.72 0.89 -3.41
N GLN A 90 -22.99 0.35 -4.41
CA GLN A 90 -23.50 -0.01 -5.74
C GLN A 90 -24.13 1.20 -6.49
N GLN A 91 -23.61 2.38 -6.22
CA GLN A 91 -24.00 3.66 -6.81
C GLN A 91 -22.76 4.28 -7.49
N PRO A 92 -22.29 3.77 -8.65
CA PRO A 92 -21.06 4.26 -9.26
C PRO A 92 -21.18 5.74 -9.63
N LEU A 93 -20.16 6.52 -9.26
CA LEU A 93 -20.06 7.93 -9.63
C LEU A 93 -19.88 8.05 -11.14
N GLN A 94 -20.77 8.80 -11.81
CA GLN A 94 -20.84 8.83 -13.27
C GLN A 94 -19.85 9.81 -13.90
N HIS A 95 -19.54 10.92 -13.27
CA HIS A 95 -18.75 12.03 -13.83
C HIS A 95 -17.47 12.28 -13.02
N ILE A 96 -16.68 11.22 -12.83
CA ILE A 96 -15.38 11.33 -12.12
C ILE A 96 -14.33 12.08 -12.95
N ASP A 97 -14.51 12.18 -14.27
CA ASP A 97 -13.59 12.84 -15.18
C ASP A 97 -13.51 14.36 -14.97
N GLY A 98 -14.54 14.98 -14.39
CA GLY A 98 -14.53 16.38 -13.92
C GLY A 98 -13.83 16.58 -12.59
N ILE A 99 -13.60 15.52 -11.81
CA ILE A 99 -12.80 15.56 -10.58
C ILE A 99 -11.34 15.43 -11.00
N ALA A 100 -10.69 16.57 -11.21
CA ALA A 100 -9.30 16.63 -11.69
C ALA A 100 -8.41 15.76 -10.79
N ARG A 101 -7.97 14.62 -11.32
CA ARG A 101 -6.89 13.87 -10.69
C ARG A 101 -5.69 14.80 -10.59
N ALA A 102 -5.27 15.10 -9.38
CA ALA A 102 -4.12 15.95 -9.18
C ALA A 102 -2.92 15.38 -9.97
N LYS A 103 -2.40 16.17 -10.91
CA LYS A 103 -1.23 15.79 -11.69
C LYS A 103 -0.04 15.71 -10.75
N LYS A 104 0.52 14.52 -10.61
CA LYS A 104 1.76 14.33 -9.86
C LYS A 104 2.91 14.86 -10.72
N PRO A 105 3.65 15.87 -10.26
CA PRO A 105 4.84 16.28 -10.98
C PRO A 105 5.80 15.10 -11.06
N ARG A 106 6.28 14.78 -12.26
CA ARG A 106 7.29 13.75 -12.47
C ARG A 106 8.62 14.32 -12.00
N LYS A 107 9.01 14.05 -10.76
CA LYS A 107 10.39 14.26 -10.30
C LYS A 107 11.17 13.01 -10.67
N LEU A 108 12.24 13.19 -11.43
CA LEU A 108 13.21 12.13 -11.65
C LEU A 108 13.86 11.82 -10.29
N PRO A 109 13.94 10.55 -9.90
CA PRO A 109 14.66 10.18 -8.68
C PRO A 109 16.13 10.50 -8.84
N VAL A 110 16.77 11.01 -7.78
CA VAL A 110 18.22 11.07 -7.69
C VAL A 110 18.72 9.63 -7.58
N VAL A 111 19.58 9.24 -8.49
CA VAL A 111 20.18 7.90 -8.51
C VAL A 111 21.60 8.03 -7.96
N LEU A 112 21.89 7.29 -6.89
CA LEU A 112 23.24 7.19 -6.34
C LEU A 112 24.11 6.31 -7.24
N SER A 113 25.39 6.64 -7.37
CA SER A 113 26.37 5.73 -7.95
C SER A 113 26.51 4.46 -7.10
N HIS A 114 27.15 3.44 -7.64
CA HIS A 114 27.44 2.22 -6.88
C HIS A 114 28.26 2.51 -5.62
N GLU A 115 29.29 3.34 -5.76
CA GLU A 115 30.20 3.72 -4.67
C GLU A 115 29.49 4.50 -3.58
N GLU A 116 28.65 5.47 -3.95
CA GLU A 116 27.85 6.23 -3.01
C GLU A 116 26.87 5.33 -2.26
N ALA A 117 26.18 4.44 -2.95
CA ALA A 117 25.24 3.49 -2.35
C ALA A 117 25.95 2.56 -1.35
N MET A 118 27.11 2.02 -1.72
CA MET A 118 27.90 1.17 -0.83
C MET A 118 28.45 1.92 0.38
N SER A 119 28.86 3.18 0.22
CA SER A 119 29.30 4.05 1.30
C SER A 119 28.19 4.29 2.32
N VAL A 120 26.97 4.57 1.85
CA VAL A 120 25.79 4.73 2.73
C VAL A 120 25.49 3.44 3.47
N ILE A 121 25.46 2.29 2.78
CA ILE A 121 25.19 0.99 3.37
C ILE A 121 26.22 0.63 4.45
N ALA A 122 27.50 0.96 4.23
CA ALA A 122 28.59 0.67 5.17
C ALA A 122 28.44 1.40 6.52
N GLN A 123 27.81 2.58 6.53
CA GLN A 123 27.58 3.37 7.73
C GLN A 123 26.40 2.87 8.59
N LEU A 124 25.56 1.96 8.08
CA LEU A 124 24.42 1.44 8.83
C LEU A 124 24.87 0.46 9.92
N PRO A 125 24.18 0.43 11.08
CA PRO A 125 24.42 -0.58 12.10
C PRO A 125 24.10 -2.00 11.57
N PRO A 126 24.67 -3.07 12.14
CA PRO A 126 24.66 -4.42 11.58
C PRO A 126 23.32 -4.95 11.07
N PRO A 127 22.19 -4.93 11.81
CA PRO A 127 20.95 -5.50 11.29
C PRO A 127 20.41 -4.71 10.10
N HIS A 128 20.52 -3.38 10.10
CA HIS A 128 20.06 -2.53 9.01
C HIS A 128 20.99 -2.63 7.80
N ARG A 129 22.29 -2.80 8.03
CA ARG A 129 23.30 -3.00 6.96
C ARG A 129 22.97 -4.25 6.14
N LEU A 130 22.67 -5.38 6.80
CA LEU A 130 22.30 -6.60 6.11
C LEU A 130 21.03 -6.43 5.28
N ILE A 131 19.99 -5.83 5.87
CA ILE A 131 18.72 -5.54 5.17
C ILE A 131 18.96 -4.64 3.95
N ALA A 132 19.70 -3.54 4.11
CA ALA A 132 20.01 -2.63 3.02
C ALA A 132 20.84 -3.30 1.92
N SER A 133 21.81 -4.15 2.30
CA SER A 133 22.62 -4.93 1.36
C SER A 133 21.77 -5.93 0.56
N LEU A 134 20.80 -6.59 1.19
CA LEU A 134 19.84 -7.48 0.51
C LEU A 134 18.92 -6.70 -0.45
N MET A 135 18.46 -5.53 -0.02
CA MET A 135 17.64 -4.66 -0.89
C MET A 135 18.42 -4.21 -2.12
N TYR A 136 19.67 -3.78 -1.94
CA TYR A 136 20.51 -3.29 -3.03
C TYR A 136 20.98 -4.43 -3.93
N GLY A 137 21.54 -5.50 -3.35
CA GLY A 137 22.19 -6.57 -4.11
C GLY A 137 21.21 -7.56 -4.76
N ALA A 138 20.08 -7.87 -4.11
CA ALA A 138 19.08 -8.82 -4.61
C ALA A 138 17.78 -8.15 -5.09
N GLY A 139 17.68 -6.83 -5.09
CA GLY A 139 16.51 -6.09 -5.54
C GLY A 139 15.26 -6.33 -4.68
N LEU A 140 15.44 -6.53 -3.37
CA LEU A 140 14.32 -6.76 -2.45
C LEU A 140 13.64 -5.45 -2.04
N ARG A 141 12.31 -5.51 -1.88
CA ARG A 141 11.62 -4.44 -1.15
C ARG A 141 11.92 -4.55 0.33
N VAL A 142 11.88 -3.43 1.07
CA VAL A 142 12.14 -3.44 2.53
C VAL A 142 11.30 -4.48 3.26
N SER A 143 10.02 -4.60 2.92
CA SER A 143 9.13 -5.60 3.54
C SER A 143 9.45 -7.05 3.15
N GLU A 144 10.05 -7.29 2.00
CA GLU A 144 10.52 -8.60 1.55
C GLU A 144 11.79 -8.98 2.32
N ALA A 145 12.75 -8.05 2.40
CA ALA A 145 13.99 -8.27 3.15
C ALA A 145 13.73 -8.53 4.65
N CYS A 146 12.83 -7.74 5.28
CA CYS A 146 12.47 -7.94 6.69
C CYS A 146 11.69 -9.23 6.98
N ARG A 147 11.11 -9.87 5.96
CA ARG A 147 10.34 -11.12 6.10
C ARG A 147 11.11 -12.34 5.62
N LEU A 148 12.30 -12.16 5.11
CA LEU A 148 13.13 -13.26 4.62
C LEU A 148 13.45 -14.21 5.77
N ARG A 149 13.28 -15.50 5.54
CA ARG A 149 13.57 -16.55 6.51
C ARG A 149 14.79 -17.34 6.04
N ILE A 150 15.51 -17.95 6.97
CA ILE A 150 16.67 -18.80 6.66
C ILE A 150 16.32 -19.86 5.61
N LYS A 151 15.18 -20.50 5.73
CA LYS A 151 14.69 -21.50 4.80
C LYS A 151 14.32 -20.98 3.41
N ASP A 152 14.28 -19.69 3.22
CA ASP A 152 14.04 -19.05 1.93
C ASP A 152 15.37 -18.72 1.21
N VAL A 153 16.52 -19.04 1.83
CA VAL A 153 17.86 -18.89 1.29
C VAL A 153 18.37 -20.26 0.81
N ASP A 154 18.57 -20.39 -0.48
CA ASP A 154 19.23 -21.54 -1.07
C ASP A 154 20.71 -21.23 -1.31
N PHE A 155 21.56 -21.71 -0.40
CA PHE A 155 23.00 -21.51 -0.47
C PHE A 155 23.68 -22.30 -1.58
N THR A 156 23.08 -23.43 -2.00
CA THR A 156 23.63 -24.27 -3.06
C THR A 156 23.40 -23.66 -4.44
N LEU A 157 22.19 -23.17 -4.68
CA LEU A 157 21.80 -22.57 -5.95
C LEU A 157 21.97 -21.04 -5.98
N HIS A 158 22.52 -20.44 -4.93
CA HIS A 158 22.67 -18.98 -4.80
C HIS A 158 21.39 -18.21 -5.09
N ARG A 159 20.26 -18.63 -4.49
CA ARG A 159 18.93 -18.08 -4.73
C ARG A 159 18.22 -17.70 -3.45
N LEU A 160 17.36 -16.68 -3.58
CA LEU A 160 16.42 -16.26 -2.54
C LEU A 160 14.99 -16.50 -3.02
N MET A 161 14.19 -17.18 -2.22
CA MET A 161 12.76 -17.32 -2.47
C MET A 161 12.00 -16.22 -1.75
N ILE A 162 11.38 -15.32 -2.50
CA ILE A 162 10.61 -14.19 -1.99
C ILE A 162 9.14 -14.57 -2.00
N ARG A 163 8.58 -14.78 -0.81
CA ARG A 163 7.19 -15.20 -0.66
C ARG A 163 6.26 -14.00 -0.52
N SER A 164 5.03 -14.17 -1.00
CA SER A 164 3.95 -13.17 -0.87
C SER A 164 4.38 -11.76 -1.28
N SER A 165 5.08 -11.63 -2.39
CA SER A 165 5.44 -10.37 -3.01
C SER A 165 4.18 -9.56 -3.39
N LYS A 166 4.33 -8.35 -3.94
CA LYS A 166 3.20 -7.50 -4.34
C LYS A 166 2.23 -8.28 -5.25
N GLY A 167 0.99 -8.45 -4.79
CA GLY A 167 -0.03 -9.24 -5.48
C GLY A 167 -0.06 -10.73 -5.08
N GLY A 168 0.59 -11.11 -3.97
CA GLY A 168 0.55 -12.49 -3.43
C GLY A 168 1.37 -13.52 -4.23
N LYS A 169 2.19 -13.08 -5.19
CA LYS A 169 3.00 -13.96 -6.04
C LYS A 169 4.37 -14.20 -5.41
N ASP A 170 4.79 -15.45 -5.42
CA ASP A 170 6.16 -15.82 -5.05
C ASP A 170 7.10 -15.57 -6.25
N ARG A 171 8.35 -15.21 -5.97
CA ARG A 171 9.38 -15.06 -6.98
C ARG A 171 10.74 -15.51 -6.45
N THR A 172 11.60 -15.93 -7.33
CA THR A 172 13.00 -16.20 -7.00
C THR A 172 13.89 -15.07 -7.52
N THR A 173 14.92 -14.73 -6.75
CA THR A 173 15.98 -13.80 -7.17
C THR A 173 17.35 -14.38 -6.83
N LEU A 174 18.40 -13.87 -7.46
CA LEU A 174 19.76 -14.30 -7.18
C LEU A 174 20.23 -13.76 -5.82
N LEU A 175 20.99 -14.56 -5.10
CA LEU A 175 21.75 -14.15 -3.93
C LEU A 175 23.15 -13.74 -4.38
N PRO A 176 23.54 -12.46 -4.29
CA PRO A 176 24.88 -12.04 -4.60
C PRO A 176 25.90 -12.73 -3.69
N GLN A 177 27.01 -13.17 -4.28
CA GLN A 177 28.07 -13.91 -3.57
C GLN A 177 28.63 -13.11 -2.38
N THR A 178 28.72 -11.79 -2.49
CA THR A 178 29.15 -10.88 -1.41
C THR A 178 28.22 -10.86 -0.19
N LEU A 179 26.95 -11.30 -0.36
CA LEU A 179 25.98 -11.42 0.74
C LEU A 179 25.94 -12.81 1.36
N PHE A 180 26.44 -13.82 0.65
CA PHE A 180 26.47 -15.19 1.12
C PHE A 180 27.17 -15.30 2.48
N THR A 181 28.41 -14.83 2.56
CA THR A 181 29.21 -14.85 3.80
C THR A 181 28.53 -14.07 4.93
N LYS A 182 28.01 -12.87 4.65
CA LYS A 182 27.35 -12.02 5.63
C LYS A 182 26.06 -12.64 6.20
N ILE A 183 25.32 -13.39 5.38
CA ILE A 183 24.12 -14.11 5.86
C ILE A 183 24.57 -15.32 6.69
N ALA A 184 25.54 -16.08 6.22
CA ALA A 184 26.07 -17.23 6.95
C ALA A 184 26.61 -16.84 8.32
N GLU A 185 27.37 -15.77 8.42
CA GLU A 185 27.88 -15.21 9.69
C GLU A 185 26.76 -14.77 10.64
N SER A 186 25.69 -14.18 10.11
CA SER A 186 24.54 -13.76 10.95
C SER A 186 23.65 -14.91 11.40
N LEU A 187 23.88 -16.14 10.90
CA LEU A 187 23.16 -17.35 11.34
C LEU A 187 23.90 -18.14 12.42
N VAL A 188 25.17 -17.81 12.65
CA VAL A 188 26.04 -18.47 13.66
C VAL A 188 25.93 -17.79 15.03
N LEU A 189 25.24 -16.66 15.12
CA LEU A 189 24.95 -15.92 16.36
C LEU A 189 23.56 -16.29 16.90
#